data_a5e0323b4bd1531e0856ef178be75480
#
_entry.id   a5e0323b4bd1531e0856ef178be75480
#
_cell.length_a   1.000
_cell.length_b   1.000
_cell.length_c   1.000
_cell.angle_alpha   90.00
_cell.angle_beta   90.00
_cell.angle_gamma   90.00
#
_symmetry.space_group_name_H-M   'P 1'
#
loop_
_entity.id
_entity.type
_entity.pdbx_description
1 polymer ?
#
loop_
_entity_poly.entity_id
_entity_poly.type
_entity_poly.pdbx_seq_one_letter_code
_entity_poly.pdbx_strand_id
1 'polypeptide(L)'
;FDGAHPKRKGGQTYNYPAWKKLIKALAPNAVIFGREDVRWCGNEAGGTRSTEWNVIPYQANPDTMSNFADMTDKDLGSREQLYKAKYLHYQQAETNTSIREGWFYRDDTHQKVRSTDDVFDIYERAVGGNSTFLLNIPPNRDGKFSPTDVAVLKETGQRIRETYGTDLFRQAKGPKEVLDQNADTYVTADKDGAGIVISTPRPVTLNRLVLQEAIATNGERVERHAVDAWIDGGWKEIAHATNIGYK
;
A
#
# COMPACT_ATOMS: atom_id res chain seq x y z
N PHE A 1 -12.55 16.34 -8.36
CA PHE A 1 -13.96 15.87 -8.32
C PHE A 1 -14.38 15.38 -6.95
N ASP A 2 -13.66 15.77 -5.92
CA ASP A 2 -13.99 15.40 -4.55
C ASP A 2 -15.34 15.99 -4.12
N GLY A 3 -16.10 15.23 -3.32
CA GLY A 3 -17.43 15.62 -2.88
C GLY A 3 -18.51 15.67 -3.98
N ALA A 4 -18.24 15.20 -5.18
CA ALA A 4 -19.17 15.16 -6.31
C ALA A 4 -20.18 14.00 -6.19
N HIS A 5 -20.93 13.96 -5.07
CA HIS A 5 -21.90 12.89 -4.82
C HIS A 5 -23.26 13.26 -5.42
N PRO A 6 -23.81 12.49 -6.41
CA PRO A 6 -25.03 12.85 -7.12
C PRO A 6 -26.23 13.11 -6.22
N LYS A 7 -26.52 12.22 -5.28
CA LYS A 7 -27.66 12.32 -4.36
C LYS A 7 -27.56 13.48 -3.38
N ARG A 8 -26.37 13.77 -2.84
CA ARG A 8 -26.13 14.81 -1.84
C ARG A 8 -25.94 16.20 -2.44
N LYS A 9 -25.58 16.27 -3.71
CA LYS A 9 -25.22 17.52 -4.42
C LYS A 9 -26.20 17.86 -5.53
N GLY A 10 -27.49 17.61 -5.32
CA GLY A 10 -28.56 18.03 -6.23
C GLY A 10 -28.89 17.05 -7.36
N GLY A 11 -28.46 15.79 -7.26
CA GLY A 11 -28.84 14.74 -8.20
C GLY A 11 -28.17 14.85 -9.59
N GLN A 12 -27.02 15.51 -9.67
CA GLN A 12 -26.27 15.65 -10.91
C GLN A 12 -25.79 14.30 -11.45
N THR A 13 -25.82 14.16 -12.75
CA THR A 13 -25.23 13.01 -13.46
C THR A 13 -23.90 13.43 -14.05
N TYR A 14 -22.87 12.64 -13.78
CA TYR A 14 -21.50 12.91 -14.26
C TYR A 14 -21.13 11.94 -15.36
N ASN A 15 -20.54 12.45 -16.44
CA ASN A 15 -20.02 11.63 -17.53
C ASN A 15 -18.58 11.16 -17.23
N TYR A 16 -18.43 10.26 -16.25
CA TYR A 16 -17.13 9.71 -15.88
C TYR A 16 -16.35 9.07 -17.04
N PRO A 17 -16.99 8.32 -17.98
CA PRO A 17 -16.26 7.78 -19.14
C PRO A 17 -15.61 8.86 -20.01
N ALA A 18 -16.32 9.97 -20.26
CA ALA A 18 -15.76 11.08 -21.04
C ALA A 18 -14.62 11.78 -20.28
N TRP A 19 -14.75 11.95 -18.97
CA TRP A 19 -13.69 12.54 -18.14
C TRP A 19 -12.42 11.66 -18.13
N LYS A 20 -12.58 10.34 -17.94
CA LYS A 20 -11.47 9.40 -18.05
C LYS A 20 -10.77 9.50 -19.40
N LYS A 21 -11.55 9.43 -20.48
CA LYS A 21 -11.01 9.54 -21.85
C LYS A 21 -10.20 10.83 -22.04
N LEU A 22 -10.70 11.96 -21.56
CA LEU A 22 -9.99 13.24 -21.65
C LEU A 22 -8.71 13.23 -20.82
N ILE A 23 -8.77 12.77 -19.55
CA ILE A 23 -7.61 12.72 -18.67
C ILE A 23 -6.51 11.84 -19.27
N LYS A 24 -6.86 10.63 -19.71
CA LYS A 24 -5.89 9.70 -20.31
C LYS A 24 -5.35 10.18 -21.67
N ALA A 25 -6.12 10.97 -22.42
CA ALA A 25 -5.64 11.60 -23.66
C ALA A 25 -4.61 12.71 -23.40
N LEU A 26 -4.81 13.51 -22.35
CA LEU A 26 -3.93 14.63 -22.01
C LEU A 26 -2.77 14.20 -21.10
N ALA A 27 -2.98 13.21 -20.26
CA ALA A 27 -2.04 12.68 -19.28
C ALA A 27 -2.16 11.15 -19.21
N PRO A 28 -1.57 10.40 -20.16
CA PRO A 28 -1.77 8.95 -20.27
C PRO A 28 -1.29 8.17 -19.03
N ASN A 29 -0.29 8.69 -18.33
CA ASN A 29 0.25 8.09 -17.11
C ASN A 29 -0.42 8.58 -15.81
N ALA A 30 -1.45 9.41 -15.89
CA ALA A 30 -2.18 9.86 -14.71
C ALA A 30 -2.92 8.70 -14.05
N VAL A 31 -2.81 8.61 -12.74
CA VAL A 31 -3.54 7.66 -11.88
C VAL A 31 -4.81 8.32 -11.37
N ILE A 32 -5.94 7.64 -11.51
CA ILE A 32 -7.26 8.15 -11.12
C ILE A 32 -7.72 7.43 -9.85
N PHE A 33 -7.73 8.18 -8.75
CA PHE A 33 -8.22 7.71 -7.46
C PHE A 33 -9.75 7.56 -7.45
N GLY A 34 -10.24 6.53 -6.77
CA GLY A 34 -11.68 6.25 -6.65
C GLY A 34 -12.31 5.67 -7.91
N ARG A 35 -11.47 5.21 -8.84
CA ARG A 35 -11.88 4.53 -10.06
C ARG A 35 -11.03 3.28 -10.30
N GLU A 36 -10.83 2.91 -11.55
CA GLU A 36 -10.15 1.68 -11.94
C GLU A 36 -8.66 1.59 -11.56
N ASP A 37 -7.98 2.72 -11.34
CA ASP A 37 -6.54 2.69 -11.07
C ASP A 37 -6.24 2.49 -9.58
N VAL A 38 -6.86 3.28 -8.72
CA VAL A 38 -6.62 3.31 -7.28
C VAL A 38 -7.93 3.33 -6.50
N ARG A 39 -8.01 2.52 -5.48
CA ARG A 39 -9.15 2.46 -4.56
C ARG A 39 -8.83 3.04 -3.18
N TRP A 40 -9.85 3.49 -2.52
CA TRP A 40 -9.81 3.94 -1.14
C TRP A 40 -9.89 2.76 -0.16
N CYS A 41 -9.11 2.80 0.93
CA CYS A 41 -9.18 1.78 1.99
C CYS A 41 -10.42 1.91 2.91
N GLY A 42 -11.31 2.87 2.64
CA GLY A 42 -12.58 3.00 3.35
C GLY A 42 -12.57 3.91 4.57
N ASN A 43 -11.45 4.56 4.87
CA ASN A 43 -11.35 5.53 5.97
C ASN A 43 -10.27 6.57 5.72
N GLU A 44 -10.34 7.69 6.44
CA GLU A 44 -9.38 8.80 6.40
C GLU A 44 -8.50 8.87 7.65
N ALA A 45 -8.50 7.81 8.43
CA ALA A 45 -7.75 7.74 9.69
C ALA A 45 -6.36 7.10 9.56
N GLY A 46 -5.97 6.69 8.35
CA GLY A 46 -4.72 5.96 8.12
C GLY A 46 -4.84 4.46 8.45
N GLY A 47 -6.06 3.93 8.51
CA GLY A 47 -6.31 2.51 8.74
C GLY A 47 -6.22 1.69 7.45
N THR A 48 -5.63 0.49 7.56
CA THR A 48 -5.62 -0.54 6.51
C THR A 48 -6.18 -1.83 7.08
N ARG A 49 -6.57 -2.75 6.21
CA ARG A 49 -6.68 -4.16 6.61
C ARG A 49 -5.29 -4.67 6.99
N SER A 50 -5.23 -5.77 7.70
CA SER A 50 -3.93 -6.42 8.00
C SER A 50 -3.15 -6.74 6.72
N THR A 51 -3.87 -6.95 5.63
CA THR A 51 -3.34 -7.14 4.30
C THR A 51 -4.31 -6.56 3.28
N GLU A 52 -3.85 -5.63 2.46
CA GLU A 52 -4.62 -5.11 1.34
C GLU A 52 -4.31 -5.93 0.08
N TRP A 53 -5.32 -6.64 -0.41
CA TRP A 53 -5.25 -7.26 -1.72
C TRP A 53 -5.56 -6.22 -2.80
N ASN A 54 -4.77 -6.23 -3.85
CA ASN A 54 -4.96 -5.32 -4.98
C ASN A 54 -5.67 -6.00 -6.17
N VAL A 55 -5.82 -7.31 -6.14
CA VAL A 55 -6.73 -8.02 -7.04
C VAL A 55 -8.13 -8.02 -6.41
N ILE A 56 -9.06 -7.32 -7.03
CA ILE A 56 -10.39 -7.01 -6.48
C ILE A 56 -11.48 -7.71 -7.29
N PRO A 57 -12.51 -8.28 -6.62
CA PRO A 57 -13.64 -8.94 -7.28
C PRO A 57 -14.68 -7.94 -7.78
N TYR A 58 -15.13 -8.09 -9.02
CA TYR A 58 -16.22 -7.33 -9.62
C TYR A 58 -17.28 -8.23 -10.23
N GLN A 59 -18.54 -7.78 -10.21
CA GLN A 59 -19.67 -8.45 -10.89
C GLN A 59 -20.00 -7.83 -12.24
N ALA A 60 -19.54 -6.59 -12.50
CA ALA A 60 -19.61 -5.91 -13.78
C ALA A 60 -18.20 -5.75 -14.36
N ASN A 61 -18.11 -5.64 -15.69
CA ASN A 61 -16.81 -5.45 -16.35
C ASN A 61 -16.20 -4.09 -15.98
N PRO A 62 -15.03 -4.05 -15.31
CA PRO A 62 -14.36 -2.82 -14.90
C PRO A 62 -14.03 -1.88 -16.07
N ASP A 63 -13.78 -2.41 -17.27
CA ASP A 63 -13.44 -1.60 -18.45
C ASP A 63 -14.62 -0.78 -18.97
N THR A 64 -15.84 -1.23 -18.70
CA THR A 64 -17.08 -0.62 -19.24
C THR A 64 -17.98 -0.03 -18.17
N MET A 65 -17.78 -0.34 -16.89
CA MET A 65 -18.62 0.20 -15.83
C MET A 65 -18.39 1.69 -15.64
N SER A 66 -19.48 2.44 -15.41
CA SER A 66 -19.41 3.90 -15.21
C SER A 66 -19.14 4.32 -13.79
N ASN A 67 -19.47 3.48 -12.81
CA ASN A 67 -19.31 3.77 -11.39
C ASN A 67 -18.53 2.66 -10.70
N PHE A 68 -17.60 3.07 -9.84
CA PHE A 68 -16.87 2.20 -8.93
C PHE A 68 -17.38 2.46 -7.50
N ALA A 69 -17.78 1.42 -6.80
CA ALA A 69 -18.20 1.52 -5.41
C ALA A 69 -16.97 1.67 -4.49
N ASP A 70 -17.17 2.30 -3.34
CA ASP A 70 -16.16 2.28 -2.28
C ASP A 70 -15.95 0.85 -1.78
N MET A 71 -14.71 0.45 -1.67
CA MET A 71 -14.31 -0.91 -1.29
C MET A 71 -14.01 -0.95 0.22
N THR A 72 -15.08 -1.04 1.02
CA THR A 72 -15.00 -0.96 2.48
C THR A 72 -15.17 -2.30 3.21
N ASP A 73 -15.46 -3.37 2.49
CA ASP A 73 -15.66 -4.71 3.08
C ASP A 73 -14.40 -5.20 3.80
N LYS A 74 -14.56 -5.77 4.98
CA LYS A 74 -13.43 -6.21 5.82
C LYS A 74 -12.64 -7.36 5.20
N ASP A 75 -13.30 -8.21 4.42
CA ASP A 75 -12.75 -9.39 3.76
C ASP A 75 -12.49 -9.17 2.26
N LEU A 76 -12.45 -7.91 1.82
CA LEU A 76 -12.15 -7.55 0.44
C LEU A 76 -10.84 -8.20 -0.01
N GLY A 77 -10.89 -8.92 -1.14
CA GLY A 77 -9.76 -9.66 -1.66
C GLY A 77 -9.55 -11.05 -1.05
N SER A 78 -10.39 -11.48 -0.12
CA SER A 78 -10.38 -12.87 0.34
C SER A 78 -10.61 -13.83 -0.83
N ARG A 79 -9.99 -15.00 -0.80
CA ARG A 79 -10.14 -15.99 -1.88
C ARG A 79 -11.58 -16.41 -2.06
N GLU A 80 -12.35 -16.47 -0.98
CA GLU A 80 -13.77 -16.77 -1.04
C GLU A 80 -14.57 -15.76 -1.87
N GLN A 81 -14.26 -14.47 -1.75
CA GLN A 81 -14.88 -13.44 -2.58
C GLN A 81 -14.38 -13.49 -4.03
N LEU A 82 -13.07 -13.68 -4.24
CA LEU A 82 -12.48 -13.73 -5.58
C LEU A 82 -13.07 -14.88 -6.41
N TYR A 83 -13.27 -16.06 -5.83
CA TYR A 83 -13.84 -17.22 -6.54
C TYR A 83 -15.30 -17.03 -6.95
N LYS A 84 -16.04 -16.11 -6.33
CA LYS A 84 -17.43 -15.77 -6.68
C LYS A 84 -17.53 -14.64 -7.69
N ALA A 85 -16.42 -13.98 -8.03
CA ALA A 85 -16.40 -12.84 -8.93
C ALA A 85 -16.57 -13.25 -10.39
N LYS A 86 -17.21 -12.40 -11.19
CA LYS A 86 -17.25 -12.54 -12.64
C LYS A 86 -16.03 -11.96 -13.33
N TYR A 87 -15.43 -10.95 -12.71
CA TYR A 87 -14.25 -10.25 -13.18
C TYR A 87 -13.29 -10.02 -12.01
N LEU A 88 -12.01 -10.09 -12.29
CA LEU A 88 -10.93 -9.68 -11.39
C LEU A 88 -10.28 -8.44 -11.98
N HIS A 89 -9.95 -7.49 -11.13
CA HIS A 89 -9.31 -6.25 -11.55
C HIS A 89 -8.21 -5.87 -10.57
N TYR A 90 -7.04 -5.53 -11.10
CA TYR A 90 -5.95 -4.98 -10.26
C TYR A 90 -6.24 -3.51 -9.98
N GLN A 91 -6.37 -3.17 -8.70
CA GLN A 91 -6.68 -1.83 -8.24
C GLN A 91 -5.90 -1.54 -6.96
N GLN A 92 -4.84 -0.75 -7.09
CA GLN A 92 -3.96 -0.42 -5.97
C GLN A 92 -4.76 0.21 -4.82
N ALA A 93 -4.51 -0.28 -3.60
CA ALA A 93 -5.06 0.33 -2.40
C ALA A 93 -4.33 1.64 -2.07
N GLU A 94 -5.07 2.65 -1.61
CA GLU A 94 -4.52 3.87 -1.01
C GLU A 94 -5.05 4.04 0.41
N THR A 95 -4.12 4.14 1.34
CA THR A 95 -4.36 4.55 2.72
C THR A 95 -4.08 6.03 2.83
N ASN A 96 -5.06 6.82 3.25
CA ASN A 96 -4.89 8.26 3.38
C ASN A 96 -5.25 8.76 4.77
N THR A 97 -4.60 9.83 5.18
CA THR A 97 -4.90 10.58 6.39
C THR A 97 -4.25 11.95 6.33
N SER A 98 -4.60 12.80 7.29
CA SER A 98 -3.93 14.09 7.46
C SER A 98 -2.93 14.06 8.60
N ILE A 99 -1.80 14.78 8.46
CA ILE A 99 -0.84 15.00 9.55
C ILE A 99 -1.45 15.82 10.70
N ARG A 100 -2.51 16.57 10.41
CA ARG A 100 -3.24 17.40 11.39
C ARG A 100 -4.65 16.87 11.63
N GLU A 101 -5.29 17.33 12.68
CA GLU A 101 -6.73 17.15 12.86
C GLU A 101 -7.50 17.83 11.73
N GLY A 102 -8.14 17.02 10.88
CA GLY A 102 -8.84 17.48 9.67
C GLY A 102 -7.93 17.77 8.48
N TRP A 103 -8.56 17.98 7.32
CA TRP A 103 -7.91 18.09 6.04
C TRP A 103 -7.35 19.49 5.72
N PHE A 104 -7.80 20.50 6.44
CA PHE A 104 -7.47 21.88 6.17
C PHE A 104 -6.75 22.52 7.36
N TYR A 105 -5.87 23.46 7.06
CA TYR A 105 -5.20 24.30 8.05
C TYR A 105 -6.21 25.18 8.81
N ARG A 106 -6.03 25.26 10.11
CA ARG A 106 -6.73 26.23 10.97
C ARG A 106 -5.71 27.04 11.73
N ASP A 107 -6.00 28.34 11.92
CA ASP A 107 -5.16 29.25 12.70
C ASP A 107 -5.32 29.08 14.23
N ASP A 108 -5.95 28.01 14.64
CA ASP A 108 -6.09 27.76 16.06
C ASP A 108 -4.87 27.00 16.62
N THR A 109 -4.40 27.43 17.78
CA THR A 109 -3.27 26.82 18.48
C THR A 109 -3.61 25.44 19.01
N HIS A 110 -4.83 24.99 18.89
CA HIS A 110 -5.33 23.71 19.38
C HIS A 110 -5.36 22.62 18.31
N GLN A 111 -5.14 22.96 17.04
CA GLN A 111 -5.05 21.95 15.99
C GLN A 111 -3.79 21.08 16.19
N LYS A 112 -4.00 19.85 16.63
CA LYS A 112 -2.93 18.91 16.92
C LYS A 112 -2.28 18.41 15.64
N VAL A 113 -0.95 18.21 15.72
CA VAL A 113 -0.14 17.52 14.72
C VAL A 113 0.14 16.11 15.24
N ARG A 114 0.06 15.11 14.36
CA ARG A 114 0.44 13.73 14.70
C ARG A 114 1.90 13.68 15.16
N SER A 115 2.19 12.77 16.06
CA SER A 115 3.58 12.50 16.44
C SER A 115 4.33 11.76 15.33
N THR A 116 5.64 11.80 15.36
CA THR A 116 6.51 10.99 14.50
C THR A 116 6.20 9.50 14.63
N ASP A 117 5.94 9.03 15.87
CA ASP A 117 5.59 7.63 16.12
C ASP A 117 4.30 7.23 15.42
N ASP A 118 3.26 8.06 15.49
CA ASP A 118 1.97 7.79 14.86
C ASP A 118 2.09 7.78 13.31
N VAL A 119 2.80 8.75 12.73
CA VAL A 119 3.00 8.80 11.26
C VAL A 119 3.86 7.62 10.78
N PHE A 120 4.89 7.25 11.53
CA PHE A 120 5.73 6.10 11.19
C PHE A 120 4.98 4.77 11.30
N ASP A 121 4.15 4.61 12.35
CA ASP A 121 3.31 3.42 12.51
C ASP A 121 2.29 3.28 11.36
N ILE A 122 1.66 4.39 10.95
CA ILE A 122 0.76 4.39 9.79
C ILE A 122 1.54 4.03 8.52
N TYR A 123 2.76 4.59 8.33
CA TYR A 123 3.60 4.25 7.20
C TYR A 123 3.90 2.74 7.14
N GLU A 124 4.35 2.15 8.25
CA GLU A 124 4.65 0.72 8.29
C GLU A 124 3.41 -0.15 8.01
N ARG A 125 2.26 0.18 8.60
CA ARG A 125 1.02 -0.56 8.35
C ARG A 125 0.50 -0.39 6.92
N ALA A 126 0.55 0.81 6.37
CA ALA A 126 0.08 1.09 5.02
C ALA A 126 1.01 0.44 3.97
N VAL A 127 2.29 0.80 3.97
CA VAL A 127 3.26 0.34 2.96
C VAL A 127 3.56 -1.13 3.15
N GLY A 128 3.80 -1.59 4.38
CA GLY A 128 3.99 -3.01 4.69
C GLY A 128 2.71 -3.85 4.52
N GLY A 129 1.54 -3.23 4.57
CA GLY A 129 0.23 -3.83 4.29
C GLY A 129 -0.19 -3.79 2.82
N ASN A 130 0.74 -3.52 1.91
CA ASN A 130 0.49 -3.49 0.45
C ASN A 130 -0.44 -2.35 -0.01
N SER A 131 -0.34 -1.18 0.63
CA SER A 131 -1.11 0.02 0.29
C SER A 131 -0.20 1.21 0.04
N THR A 132 -0.56 2.07 -0.89
CA THR A 132 0.10 3.38 -1.05
C THR A 132 -0.28 4.26 0.13
N PHE A 133 0.69 4.91 0.76
CA PHE A 133 0.43 5.85 1.83
C PHE A 133 0.40 7.29 1.32
N LEU A 134 -0.74 7.94 1.41
CA LEU A 134 -0.94 9.35 1.13
C LEU A 134 -1.14 10.12 2.44
N LEU A 135 -0.20 11.00 2.77
CA LEU A 135 -0.27 11.87 3.96
C LEU A 135 -0.57 13.30 3.51
N ASN A 136 -1.73 13.81 3.87
CA ASN A 136 -2.10 15.21 3.63
C ASN A 136 -1.35 16.14 4.59
N ILE A 137 -0.72 17.15 4.04
CA ILE A 137 -0.04 18.23 4.78
C ILE A 137 -0.72 19.55 4.39
N PRO A 138 -1.66 20.07 5.20
CA PRO A 138 -2.37 21.28 4.84
C PRO A 138 -1.44 22.50 4.89
N PRO A 139 -1.33 23.28 3.79
CA PRO A 139 -0.53 24.50 3.78
C PRO A 139 -1.17 25.55 4.68
N ASN A 140 -0.34 26.35 5.34
CA ASN A 140 -0.77 27.53 6.09
C ASN A 140 -1.23 28.65 5.15
N ARG A 141 -1.61 29.81 5.71
CA ARG A 141 -2.11 30.96 4.91
C ARG A 141 -1.06 31.55 3.98
N ASP A 142 0.24 31.33 4.23
CA ASP A 142 1.33 31.76 3.36
C ASP A 142 1.61 30.74 2.22
N GLY A 143 0.82 29.66 2.12
CA GLY A 143 1.04 28.58 1.17
C GLY A 143 2.23 27.70 1.49
N LYS A 144 2.67 27.65 2.76
CA LYS A 144 3.84 26.89 3.22
C LYS A 144 3.42 25.84 4.24
N PHE A 145 4.22 24.80 4.40
CA PHE A 145 4.06 23.89 5.52
C PHE A 145 4.46 24.56 6.83
N SER A 146 3.73 24.30 7.88
CA SER A 146 4.05 24.83 9.20
C SER A 146 5.32 24.18 9.75
N PRO A 147 6.12 24.91 10.56
CA PRO A 147 7.38 24.37 11.10
C PRO A 147 7.21 23.07 11.87
N THR A 148 6.11 22.90 12.59
CA THR A 148 5.78 21.65 13.32
C THR A 148 5.55 20.48 12.40
N ASP A 149 4.85 20.68 11.26
CA ASP A 149 4.62 19.64 10.27
C ASP A 149 5.94 19.22 9.60
N VAL A 150 6.77 20.21 9.29
CA VAL A 150 8.11 19.98 8.72
C VAL A 150 9.00 19.17 9.68
N ALA A 151 8.94 19.46 10.98
CA ALA A 151 9.69 18.69 11.98
C ALA A 151 9.28 17.22 11.98
N VAL A 152 7.98 16.93 12.10
CA VAL A 152 7.46 15.56 12.07
C VAL A 152 7.81 14.83 10.78
N LEU A 153 7.68 15.49 9.62
CA LEU A 153 8.06 14.91 8.32
C LEU A 153 9.54 14.56 8.24
N LYS A 154 10.43 15.46 8.72
CA LYS A 154 11.88 15.21 8.72
C LYS A 154 12.25 14.04 9.63
N GLU A 155 11.70 14.00 10.83
CA GLU A 155 11.95 12.92 11.79
C GLU A 155 11.40 11.59 11.28
N THR A 156 10.19 11.57 10.71
CA THR A 156 9.60 10.37 10.09
C THR A 156 10.49 9.88 8.94
N GLY A 157 10.90 10.77 8.04
CA GLY A 157 11.79 10.43 6.93
C GLY A 157 13.16 9.93 7.38
N GLN A 158 13.71 10.48 8.47
CA GLN A 158 14.94 9.99 9.07
C GLN A 158 14.75 8.58 9.63
N ARG A 159 13.69 8.35 10.39
CA ARG A 159 13.37 7.04 10.97
C ARG A 159 13.15 5.96 9.91
N ILE A 160 12.48 6.29 8.80
CA ILE A 160 12.34 5.38 7.65
C ILE A 160 13.72 4.98 7.11
N ARG A 161 14.61 5.94 6.89
CA ARG A 161 15.98 5.66 6.42
C ARG A 161 16.80 4.84 7.41
N GLU A 162 16.71 5.11 8.70
CA GLU A 162 17.40 4.36 9.74
C GLU A 162 16.88 2.93 9.85
N THR A 163 15.58 2.73 9.68
CA THR A 163 14.95 1.41 9.78
C THR A 163 15.24 0.54 8.55
N TYR A 164 15.13 1.13 7.33
CA TYR A 164 15.14 0.38 6.08
C TYR A 164 16.36 0.66 5.19
N GLY A 165 17.23 1.60 5.56
CA GLY A 165 18.37 2.03 4.73
C GLY A 165 19.56 1.09 4.72
N THR A 166 19.60 0.09 5.61
CA THR A 166 20.70 -0.88 5.70
C THR A 166 20.23 -2.27 5.34
N ASP A 167 20.72 -2.78 4.22
CA ASP A 167 20.48 -4.16 3.82
C ASP A 167 21.42 -5.12 4.55
N LEU A 168 20.87 -5.87 5.50
CA LEU A 168 21.61 -6.88 6.29
C LEU A 168 21.90 -8.14 5.47
N PHE A 169 21.26 -8.35 4.33
CA PHE A 169 21.47 -9.49 3.45
C PHE A 169 22.42 -9.23 2.29
N ARG A 170 23.08 -8.06 2.24
CA ARG A 170 23.99 -7.70 1.15
C ARG A 170 25.08 -8.72 0.86
N GLN A 171 25.53 -9.51 1.87
CA GLN A 171 26.54 -10.56 1.73
C GLN A 171 25.95 -11.97 1.91
N ALA A 172 24.64 -12.08 1.89
CA ALA A 172 23.97 -13.36 2.04
C ALA A 172 24.13 -14.24 0.80
N LYS A 173 23.98 -15.54 1.00
CA LYS A 173 23.91 -16.55 -0.06
C LYS A 173 22.47 -17.00 -0.22
N GLY A 174 22.00 -17.08 -1.43
CA GLY A 174 20.65 -17.48 -1.83
C GLY A 174 20.46 -17.27 -3.31
N PRO A 175 19.25 -17.43 -3.85
CA PRO A 175 18.97 -17.07 -5.23
C PRO A 175 19.31 -15.58 -5.44
N LYS A 176 20.08 -15.31 -6.50
CA LYS A 176 20.56 -13.96 -6.80
C LYS A 176 19.40 -12.99 -7.02
N GLU A 177 18.38 -13.45 -7.67
CA GLU A 177 17.19 -12.70 -8.09
C GLU A 177 16.38 -12.13 -6.91
N VAL A 178 16.54 -12.69 -5.71
CA VAL A 178 15.88 -12.17 -4.49
C VAL A 178 16.81 -11.31 -3.64
N LEU A 179 18.08 -11.16 -4.02
CA LEU A 179 19.10 -10.44 -3.27
C LEU A 179 19.71 -9.26 -4.03
N ASP A 180 19.40 -9.09 -5.31
CA ASP A 180 20.03 -8.10 -6.19
C ASP A 180 19.39 -6.71 -6.17
N GLN A 181 18.32 -6.53 -5.39
CA GLN A 181 17.54 -5.28 -5.26
C GLN A 181 16.95 -4.81 -6.61
N ASN A 182 16.76 -5.71 -7.55
CA ASN A 182 16.20 -5.43 -8.87
C ASN A 182 14.76 -5.97 -8.96
N ALA A 183 13.78 -5.09 -9.04
CA ALA A 183 12.36 -5.46 -9.10
C ALA A 183 11.96 -6.21 -10.40
N ASP A 184 12.83 -6.21 -11.42
CA ASP A 184 12.59 -6.91 -12.68
C ASP A 184 13.05 -8.38 -12.65
N THR A 185 13.82 -8.76 -11.62
CA THR A 185 14.28 -10.14 -11.41
C THR A 185 13.46 -10.80 -10.30
N TYR A 186 13.22 -12.10 -10.43
CA TYR A 186 12.41 -12.84 -9.46
C TYR A 186 12.68 -14.35 -9.51
N VAL A 187 12.26 -15.03 -8.45
CA VAL A 187 12.24 -16.50 -8.38
C VAL A 187 10.79 -16.96 -8.44
N THR A 188 10.53 -17.98 -9.24
CA THR A 188 9.23 -18.63 -9.28
C THR A 188 9.27 -19.88 -8.40
N ALA A 189 8.27 -20.06 -7.55
CA ALA A 189 8.06 -21.31 -6.82
C ALA A 189 7.47 -22.36 -7.77
N ASP A 190 8.09 -23.54 -7.84
CA ASP A 190 7.64 -24.61 -8.74
C ASP A 190 6.41 -25.36 -8.20
N LYS A 191 6.09 -25.20 -6.92
CA LYS A 191 4.96 -25.83 -6.24
C LYS A 191 4.55 -25.08 -4.98
N ASP A 192 3.36 -25.32 -4.54
CA ASP A 192 2.87 -24.82 -3.25
C ASP A 192 3.77 -25.29 -2.10
N GLY A 193 4.06 -24.39 -1.18
CA GLY A 193 4.95 -24.63 -0.05
C GLY A 193 6.44 -24.66 -0.39
N ALA A 194 6.83 -24.23 -1.60
CA ALA A 194 8.25 -24.03 -1.91
C ALA A 194 8.85 -22.91 -1.05
N GLY A 195 10.07 -23.15 -0.56
CA GLY A 195 10.80 -22.20 0.29
C GLY A 195 12.03 -21.64 -0.41
N ILE A 196 12.39 -20.43 -0.06
CA ILE A 196 13.65 -19.78 -0.43
C ILE A 196 14.53 -19.72 0.81
N VAL A 197 15.74 -20.24 0.73
CA VAL A 197 16.70 -20.22 1.84
C VAL A 197 17.75 -19.14 1.58
N ILE A 198 17.91 -18.25 2.55
CA ILE A 198 18.94 -17.21 2.57
C ILE A 198 19.86 -17.46 3.75
N SER A 199 21.17 -17.52 3.49
CA SER A 199 22.18 -17.73 4.53
C SER A 199 23.11 -16.55 4.63
N THR A 200 23.27 -16.01 5.83
CA THR A 200 24.22 -14.95 6.12
C THR A 200 25.55 -15.52 6.62
N PRO A 201 26.71 -14.88 6.32
CA PRO A 201 28.03 -15.37 6.78
C PRO A 201 28.20 -15.36 8.30
N ARG A 202 27.39 -14.58 8.99
CA ARG A 202 27.35 -14.46 10.47
C ARG A 202 25.89 -14.29 10.90
N PRO A 203 25.54 -14.65 12.13
CA PRO A 203 24.21 -14.36 12.67
C PRO A 203 23.89 -12.87 12.55
N VAL A 204 22.68 -12.54 12.15
CA VAL A 204 22.17 -11.18 12.06
C VAL A 204 20.98 -11.00 12.99
N THR A 205 20.88 -9.82 13.58
CA THR A 205 19.69 -9.42 14.34
C THR A 205 18.87 -8.48 13.45
N LEU A 206 17.65 -8.85 13.20
CA LEU A 206 16.71 -8.04 12.41
C LEU A 206 15.36 -7.94 13.14
N ASN A 207 14.64 -6.88 12.86
CA ASN A 207 13.27 -6.66 13.35
C ASN A 207 12.31 -6.25 12.22
N ARG A 208 12.80 -6.17 11.00
CA ARG A 208 12.01 -5.94 9.80
C ARG A 208 12.54 -6.81 8.66
N LEU A 209 11.63 -7.38 7.89
CA LEU A 209 11.92 -8.07 6.64
C LEU A 209 10.98 -7.52 5.57
N VAL A 210 11.54 -7.11 4.45
CA VAL A 210 10.78 -6.62 3.29
C VAL A 210 10.73 -7.71 2.25
N LEU A 211 9.54 -8.12 1.87
CA LEU A 211 9.27 -9.08 0.80
C LEU A 211 8.51 -8.38 -0.32
N GLN A 212 8.79 -8.74 -1.58
CA GLN A 212 8.11 -8.17 -2.75
C GLN A 212 7.76 -9.27 -3.74
N GLU A 213 6.61 -9.16 -4.40
CA GLU A 213 6.25 -9.96 -5.56
C GLU A 213 6.56 -9.20 -6.85
N ALA A 214 6.91 -9.92 -7.91
CA ALA A 214 7.10 -9.37 -9.25
C ALA A 214 5.73 -9.06 -9.92
N ILE A 215 4.97 -8.14 -9.34
CA ILE A 215 3.59 -7.85 -9.73
C ILE A 215 3.47 -7.40 -11.17
N ALA A 216 4.38 -6.55 -11.64
CA ALA A 216 4.33 -5.99 -13.00
C ALA A 216 4.33 -7.07 -14.09
N THR A 217 4.99 -8.19 -13.85
CA THR A 217 5.16 -9.29 -14.82
C THR A 217 4.33 -10.53 -14.49
N ASN A 218 4.08 -10.79 -13.20
CA ASN A 218 3.47 -12.04 -12.75
C ASN A 218 2.16 -11.86 -11.97
N GLY A 219 1.80 -10.64 -11.62
CA GLY A 219 0.61 -10.36 -10.80
C GLY A 219 0.79 -10.73 -9.33
N GLU A 220 -0.26 -10.56 -8.56
CA GLU A 220 -0.33 -10.88 -7.13
C GLU A 220 -0.76 -12.34 -6.96
N ARG A 221 0.14 -13.19 -6.46
CA ARG A 221 -0.04 -14.66 -6.45
C ARG A 221 0.08 -15.31 -5.09
N VAL A 222 0.86 -14.72 -4.18
CA VAL A 222 1.09 -15.31 -2.87
C VAL A 222 -0.15 -15.17 -2.01
N GLU A 223 -0.69 -16.29 -1.54
CA GLU A 223 -1.89 -16.32 -0.67
C GLU A 223 -1.53 -16.40 0.80
N ARG A 224 -0.42 -17.05 1.11
CA ARG A 224 0.13 -17.20 2.47
C ARG A 224 1.63 -17.38 2.38
N HIS A 225 2.33 -16.82 3.34
CA HIS A 225 3.75 -17.04 3.51
C HIS A 225 4.11 -17.12 5.00
N ALA A 226 5.21 -17.78 5.29
CA ALA A 226 5.84 -17.79 6.58
C ALA A 226 7.32 -17.48 6.44
N VAL A 227 7.90 -16.97 7.50
CA VAL A 227 9.34 -16.71 7.63
C VAL A 227 9.86 -17.56 8.76
N ASP A 228 10.81 -18.43 8.45
CA ASP A 228 11.51 -19.26 9.42
C ASP A 228 12.96 -18.73 9.61
N ALA A 229 13.43 -18.80 10.82
CA ALA A 229 14.83 -18.54 11.15
C ALA A 229 15.50 -19.82 11.70
N TRP A 230 16.76 -20.03 11.34
CA TRP A 230 17.58 -21.08 11.93
C TRP A 230 18.10 -20.64 13.28
N ILE A 231 17.53 -21.18 14.37
CA ILE A 231 17.81 -20.80 15.74
C ILE A 231 18.05 -22.08 16.57
N ASP A 232 19.16 -22.14 17.30
CA ASP A 232 19.51 -23.27 18.18
C ASP A 232 19.47 -24.64 17.50
N GLY A 233 19.95 -24.71 16.25
CA GLY A 233 20.07 -25.95 15.49
C GLY A 233 18.78 -26.44 14.82
N GLY A 234 17.75 -25.57 14.67
CA GLY A 234 16.50 -25.91 14.00
C GLY A 234 15.80 -24.70 13.37
N TRP A 235 14.94 -24.99 12.39
CA TRP A 235 14.05 -23.97 11.83
C TRP A 235 12.92 -23.66 12.81
N LYS A 236 12.69 -22.37 13.05
CA LYS A 236 11.60 -21.86 13.88
C LYS A 236 10.86 -20.79 13.12
N GLU A 237 9.54 -20.93 12.99
CA GLU A 237 8.70 -19.88 12.44
C GLU A 237 8.75 -18.64 13.33
N ILE A 238 9.07 -17.50 12.73
CA ILE A 238 9.18 -16.20 13.42
C ILE A 238 8.12 -15.20 12.95
N ALA A 239 7.54 -15.39 11.77
CA ALA A 239 6.47 -14.58 11.25
C ALA A 239 5.65 -15.34 10.21
N HIS A 240 4.39 -14.96 10.04
CA HIS A 240 3.57 -15.40 8.93
C HIS A 240 2.56 -14.30 8.54
N ALA A 241 2.14 -14.30 7.29
CA ALA A 241 1.10 -13.42 6.79
C ALA A 241 0.40 -14.02 5.55
N THR A 242 -0.53 -13.29 4.99
CA THR A 242 -1.27 -13.69 3.78
C THR A 242 -0.50 -13.30 2.52
N ASN A 243 -0.95 -12.32 1.76
CA ASN A 243 -0.25 -11.91 0.54
C ASN A 243 1.10 -11.22 0.86
N ILE A 244 1.94 -11.09 -0.15
CA ILE A 244 3.14 -10.25 -0.09
C ILE A 244 2.85 -8.93 -0.81
N GLY A 245 2.43 -9.00 -2.06
CA GLY A 245 2.15 -7.84 -2.86
C GLY A 245 3.42 -7.10 -3.33
N TYR A 246 3.28 -5.79 -3.53
CA TYR A 246 4.38 -4.98 -4.03
C TYR A 246 5.46 -4.68 -2.98
N LYS A 247 5.11 -4.72 -1.71
CA LYS A 247 6.06 -4.54 -0.58
C LYS A 247 5.61 -5.32 0.64
#